data_a24d4f678af864f428c244e0deec2d7e
#
_entry.id   a24d4f678af864f428c244e0deec2d7e
#
_cell.length_a   1.000
_cell.length_b   1.000
_cell.length_c   1.000
_cell.angle_alpha   90.00
_cell.angle_beta   90.00
_cell.angle_gamma   90.00
#
_symmetry.space_group_name_H-M   'P 1'
#
loop_
_entity.id
_entity.type
_entity.pdbx_description
1 polymer ?
#
loop_
_entity_poly.entity_id
_entity_poly.type
_entity_poly.pdbx_seq_one_letter_code
_entity_poly.pdbx_strand_id
1 'polypeptide(L)'
;MEEKLRILLCEDDESLGMLLREYLQAKGYEAELFPDGDAGYKAFLKNRYEMCVLDVMMPKKDGFQLAQEIRQVNAEIPIIFLTAKN
;
A
#
# COMPACT_ATOMS: atom_id res chain seq x y z
N MET A 1 -1.71 19.77 17.02
CA MET A 1 -2.19 18.43 16.65
C MET A 1 -1.36 17.86 15.52
N GLU A 2 -0.90 16.64 15.69
CA GLU A 2 -0.05 16.04 14.69
C GLU A 2 -0.87 15.28 13.67
N GLU A 3 -0.47 15.42 12.44
CA GLU A 3 -1.06 14.61 11.39
C GLU A 3 -0.33 13.29 11.30
N LYS A 4 -1.09 12.23 11.12
CA LYS A 4 -0.50 10.93 10.92
C LYS A 4 -0.07 10.79 9.47
N LEU A 5 1.05 10.12 9.26
CA LEU A 5 1.48 9.80 7.92
C LEU A 5 0.57 8.71 7.36
N ARG A 6 0.16 8.89 6.12
CA ARG A 6 -0.79 7.98 5.50
C ARG A 6 -0.06 6.97 4.62
N ILE A 7 -0.43 5.72 4.77
CA ILE A 7 0.20 4.62 4.07
C ILE A 7 -0.83 3.93 3.18
N LEU A 8 -0.46 3.76 1.92
CA LEU A 8 -1.24 2.94 0.99
C LEU A 8 -0.76 1.50 1.14
N LEU A 9 -1.63 0.62 1.63
CA LEU A 9 -1.28 -0.77 1.88
C LEU A 9 -2.08 -1.65 0.95
N CYS A 10 -1.41 -2.42 0.10
CA CYS A 10 -2.07 -3.33 -0.83
C CYS A 10 -1.69 -4.75 -0.50
N GLU A 11 -2.68 -5.56 -0.17
CA GLU A 11 -2.50 -6.95 0.21
C GLU A 11 -3.79 -7.71 -0.07
N ASP A 12 -3.70 -8.77 -0.86
CA ASP A 12 -4.91 -9.49 -1.25
C ASP A 12 -5.35 -10.54 -0.21
N ASP A 13 -4.47 -10.94 0.68
CA ASP A 13 -4.87 -11.82 1.78
C ASP A 13 -5.51 -10.95 2.85
N GLU A 14 -6.81 -11.12 3.04
CA GLU A 14 -7.56 -10.25 3.91
C GLU A 14 -7.06 -10.30 5.36
N SER A 15 -6.79 -11.51 5.85
CA SER A 15 -6.33 -11.66 7.23
C SER A 15 -4.98 -10.99 7.44
N LEU A 16 -4.05 -11.23 6.53
CA LEU A 16 -2.73 -10.62 6.64
C LEU A 16 -2.83 -9.11 6.47
N GLY A 17 -3.65 -8.66 5.52
CA GLY A 17 -3.81 -7.23 5.30
C GLY A 17 -4.33 -6.52 6.53
N MET A 18 -5.33 -7.10 7.19
CA MET A 18 -5.87 -6.48 8.39
C MET A 18 -4.87 -6.47 9.52
N LEU A 19 -4.09 -7.54 9.64
CA LEU A 19 -3.06 -7.60 10.68
C LEU A 19 -2.00 -6.53 10.45
N LEU A 20 -1.56 -6.37 9.20
CA LEU A 20 -0.57 -5.36 8.88
C LEU A 20 -1.12 -3.96 9.10
N ARG A 21 -2.37 -3.73 8.73
CA ARG A 21 -2.98 -2.43 8.96
C ARG A 21 -3.03 -2.10 10.45
N GLU A 22 -3.44 -3.07 11.25
CA GLU A 22 -3.51 -2.84 12.69
C GLU A 22 -2.13 -2.57 13.28
N TYR A 23 -1.12 -3.29 12.79
CA TYR A 23 0.23 -3.06 13.24
C TYR A 23 0.69 -1.64 12.92
N LEU A 24 0.44 -1.20 11.70
CA LEU A 24 0.85 0.14 11.29
C LEU A 24 0.10 1.21 12.06
N GLN A 25 -1.19 0.98 12.30
CA GLN A 25 -1.97 1.93 13.08
C GLN A 25 -1.47 2.01 14.51
N ALA A 26 -1.07 0.88 15.08
CA ALA A 26 -0.51 0.88 16.43
C ALA A 26 0.80 1.65 16.50
N LYS A 27 1.53 1.72 15.37
CA LYS A 27 2.76 2.49 15.32
C LYS A 27 2.53 3.97 15.04
N GLY A 28 1.30 4.39 14.90
CA GLY A 28 1.00 5.79 14.71
C GLY A 28 0.75 6.23 13.28
N TYR A 29 0.68 5.28 12.34
CA TYR A 29 0.40 5.61 10.95
C TYR A 29 -1.08 5.45 10.66
N GLU A 30 -1.52 6.07 9.57
CA GLU A 30 -2.87 5.87 9.09
C GLU A 30 -2.78 5.02 7.84
N ALA A 31 -3.03 3.73 7.98
CA ALA A 31 -2.90 2.79 6.88
C ALA A 31 -4.26 2.47 6.30
N GLU A 32 -4.37 2.54 4.97
CA GLU A 32 -5.59 2.17 4.25
C GLU A 32 -5.29 0.94 3.42
N LEU A 33 -6.13 -0.08 3.61
CA LEU A 33 -5.90 -1.38 3.01
C LEU A 33 -6.74 -1.55 1.75
N PHE A 34 -6.10 -2.01 0.69
CA PHE A 34 -6.76 -2.29 -0.58
C PHE A 34 -6.44 -3.72 -1.00
N PRO A 35 -7.42 -4.44 -1.57
CA PRO A 35 -7.26 -5.88 -1.83
C PRO A 35 -6.52 -6.20 -3.12
N ASP A 36 -6.31 -5.22 -3.99
CA ASP A 36 -5.61 -5.49 -5.25
C ASP A 36 -5.00 -4.21 -5.78
N GLY A 37 -4.22 -4.37 -6.86
CA GLY A 37 -3.49 -3.24 -7.40
C GLY A 37 -4.36 -2.19 -8.06
N ASP A 38 -5.48 -2.61 -8.65
CA ASP A 38 -6.36 -1.64 -9.30
C ASP A 38 -7.00 -0.72 -8.26
N ALA A 39 -7.51 -1.31 -7.17
CA ALA A 39 -8.09 -0.51 -6.10
C ALA A 39 -7.05 0.42 -5.48
N GLY A 40 -5.83 -0.10 -5.29
CA GLY A 40 -4.76 0.71 -4.73
C GLY A 40 -4.40 1.88 -5.63
N TYR A 41 -4.29 1.64 -6.92
CA TYR A 41 -3.93 2.71 -7.83
C TYR A 41 -5.01 3.80 -7.89
N LYS A 42 -6.28 3.38 -7.94
CA LYS A 42 -7.37 4.36 -7.93
C LYS A 42 -7.32 5.23 -6.68
N ALA A 43 -7.07 4.61 -5.54
CA ALA A 43 -6.97 5.37 -4.30
C ALA A 43 -5.77 6.30 -4.32
N PHE A 44 -4.66 5.83 -4.87
CA PHE A 44 -3.45 6.64 -4.94
C PHE A 44 -3.68 7.92 -5.76
N LEU A 45 -4.46 7.81 -6.81
CA LEU A 45 -4.73 8.99 -7.65
C LEU A 45 -5.65 9.99 -6.98
N LYS A 46 -6.47 9.55 -6.04
CA LYS A 46 -7.47 10.43 -5.41
C LYS A 46 -7.05 10.96 -4.06
N ASN A 47 -6.08 10.35 -3.43
CA ASN A 47 -5.71 10.69 -2.06
C ASN A 47 -4.22 10.92 -1.97
N ARG A 48 -3.81 11.45 -0.83
CA ARG A 48 -2.42 11.75 -0.61
C ARG A 48 -1.84 10.73 0.36
N TYR A 49 -0.74 10.10 -0.05
CA TYR A 49 -0.04 9.13 0.78
C TYR A 49 1.42 9.51 0.89
N GLU A 50 2.04 9.15 2.00
CA GLU A 50 3.46 9.38 2.23
C GLU A 50 4.31 8.15 2.03
N MET A 51 3.69 6.97 1.96
CA MET A 51 4.41 5.72 1.77
C MET A 51 3.49 4.67 1.20
N CYS A 52 4.05 3.75 0.46
CA CYS A 52 3.30 2.61 -0.08
C CYS A 52 3.91 1.32 0.44
N VAL A 53 3.06 0.38 0.85
CA VAL A 53 3.46 -0.97 1.22
C VAL A 53 2.66 -1.90 0.33
N LEU A 54 3.34 -2.60 -0.57
CA LEU A 54 2.70 -3.33 -1.65
C LEU A 54 3.10 -4.80 -1.63
N ASP A 55 2.10 -5.68 -1.60
CA ASP A 55 2.34 -7.10 -1.80
C ASP A 55 2.72 -7.32 -3.26
N VAL A 56 3.74 -8.11 -3.49
CA VAL A 56 4.18 -8.41 -4.85
C VAL A 56 3.15 -9.25 -5.58
N MET A 57 2.62 -10.26 -4.90
CA MET A 57 1.73 -11.24 -5.54
C MET A 57 0.27 -10.86 -5.31
N MET A 58 -0.32 -10.15 -6.28
CA MET A 58 -1.73 -9.78 -6.19
C MET A 58 -2.42 -10.05 -7.52
N PRO A 59 -3.72 -10.30 -7.49
CA PRO A 59 -4.47 -10.45 -8.74
C PRO A 59 -4.57 -9.12 -9.47
N LYS A 60 -4.85 -9.21 -10.77
CA LYS A 60 -5.07 -8.07 -11.65
C LYS A 60 -3.80 -7.31 -11.93
N LYS A 61 -3.21 -6.68 -10.93
CA LYS A 61 -2.01 -5.86 -11.09
C LYS A 61 -1.09 -6.20 -9.92
N ASP A 62 0.05 -6.80 -10.21
CA ASP A 62 0.95 -7.18 -9.13
C ASP A 62 1.66 -5.95 -8.55
N GLY A 63 2.39 -6.17 -7.46
CA GLY A 63 3.00 -5.06 -6.75
C GLY A 63 4.04 -4.30 -7.56
N PHE A 64 4.78 -5.00 -8.41
CA PHE A 64 5.79 -4.33 -9.24
C PHE A 64 5.14 -3.46 -10.30
N GLN A 65 4.07 -3.96 -10.92
CA GLN A 65 3.33 -3.15 -11.90
C GLN A 65 2.74 -1.92 -11.25
N LEU A 66 2.13 -2.10 -10.09
CA LEU A 66 1.56 -0.99 -9.36
C LEU A 66 2.63 0.04 -9.01
N ALA A 67 3.79 -0.43 -8.57
CA ALA A 67 4.87 0.47 -8.21
C ALA A 67 5.33 1.29 -9.40
N GLN A 68 5.40 0.68 -10.59
CA GLN A 68 5.80 1.41 -11.79
C GLN A 68 4.81 2.52 -12.11
N GLU A 69 3.52 2.25 -11.97
CA GLU A 69 2.50 3.26 -12.24
C GLU A 69 2.56 4.37 -11.21
N ILE A 70 2.74 3.99 -9.94
CA ILE A 70 2.86 5.00 -8.89
C ILE A 70 4.08 5.89 -9.14
N ARG A 71 5.20 5.28 -9.57
CA ARG A 71 6.41 6.07 -9.83
C ARG A 71 6.25 7.08 -10.94
N GLN A 72 5.35 6.84 -11.87
CA GLN A 72 5.10 7.82 -12.91
C GLN A 72 4.33 9.02 -12.39
N VAL A 73 3.56 8.84 -11.34
CA VAL A 73 2.83 9.93 -10.70
C VAL A 73 3.69 10.62 -9.65
N ASN A 74 4.45 9.84 -8.89
CA ASN A 74 5.28 10.37 -7.82
C ASN A 74 6.58 9.57 -7.79
N ALA A 75 7.66 10.19 -8.28
CA ALA A 75 8.92 9.50 -8.43
C ALA A 75 9.64 9.27 -7.11
N GLU A 76 9.20 9.90 -6.02
CA GLU A 76 9.98 9.91 -4.80
C GLU A 76 9.32 9.27 -3.60
N ILE A 77 8.03 8.90 -3.69
CA ILE A 77 7.37 8.31 -2.55
C ILE A 77 8.03 6.98 -2.18
N PRO A 78 8.30 6.72 -0.90
CA PRO A 78 8.89 5.44 -0.51
C PRO A 78 7.95 4.30 -0.80
N ILE A 79 8.47 3.20 -1.34
CA ILE A 79 7.69 2.00 -1.63
C ILE A 79 8.41 0.82 -1.00
N ILE A 80 7.67 0.07 -0.18
CA ILE A 80 8.16 -1.14 0.43
C ILE A 80 7.38 -2.31 -0.15
N PHE A 81 8.09 -3.36 -0.57
CA PHE A 81 7.44 -4.56 -1.10
C PHE A 81 7.36 -5.62 -0.04
N LEU A 82 6.21 -6.29 0.00
CA LEU A 82 6.03 -7.48 0.82
C LEU A 82 6.13 -8.69 -0.10
N THR A 83 6.99 -9.62 0.25
CA THR A 83 7.13 -10.80 -0.57
C THR A 83 6.65 -12.01 0.21
N ALA A 84 5.85 -12.83 -0.45
CA ALA A 84 5.44 -14.08 0.15
C ALA A 84 6.64 -15.00 0.27
N LYS A 85 6.70 -15.68 1.39
CA LYS A 85 7.82 -16.56 1.58
C LYS A 85 7.37 -17.86 1.99
N ASN A 86 8.04 -18.84 1.57
CA ASN A 86 7.66 -20.15 2.05
C ASN A 86 8.80 -20.86 2.64
#